data_1f78575352eec766457b2c623ea2ddb5
#
_entry.id   1f78575352eec766457b2c623ea2ddb5
#
_cell.length_a   1.000
_cell.length_b   1.000
_cell.length_c   1.000
_cell.angle_alpha   90.00
_cell.angle_beta   90.00
_cell.angle_gamma   90.00
#
_symmetry.space_group_name_H-M   'P 1'
#
loop_
_entity.id
_entity.type
_entity.pdbx_description
1 polymer ?
#
loop_
_entity_poly.entity_id
_entity_poly.type
_entity_poly.pdbx_seq_one_letter_code
_entity_poly.pdbx_strand_id
1 'polypeptide(L)'
;MGVEGAPGARGGGACACGGAGVRGDAELCGERRGAGVRGDVEAQACVGGGLPQAGGDTRAEALMRRALEVAAETPAGDVPVGAVILDQDGRELGRGVNRREADNDPTAHAEILAIREAVRELGDAWRLENCTLVVTLEPCAMCAGALVGARIGSIIFGAYEPRTGACGSVWDVPRESPLHWAEVRGGVLAGECEELLRQFFADLR
;
A
#
# COMPACT_ATOMS: atom_id res chain seq x y z
N MET A 1 28.36 -9.52 -60.22
CA MET A 1 29.52 -8.89 -59.60
C MET A 1 29.15 -8.73 -58.13
N GLY A 2 29.48 -9.63 -57.19
CA GLY A 2 30.78 -9.93 -56.64
C GLY A 2 31.10 -8.92 -55.56
N VAL A 3 31.35 -9.17 -54.37
CA VAL A 3 32.10 -10.13 -53.54
C VAL A 3 31.73 -9.90 -52.07
N GLU A 4 31.50 -10.89 -51.26
CA GLU A 4 32.37 -11.61 -50.31
C GLU A 4 33.00 -10.77 -49.20
N GLY A 5 32.82 -11.23 -47.95
CA GLY A 5 33.68 -10.96 -46.83
C GLY A 5 33.11 -11.05 -45.43
N ALA A 6 32.97 -12.26 -44.87
CA ALA A 6 33.13 -12.49 -43.44
C ALA A 6 34.61 -12.96 -43.24
N PRO A 7 35.12 -13.22 -42.00
CA PRO A 7 34.65 -13.21 -40.62
C PRO A 7 35.69 -12.63 -39.62
N GLY A 8 35.40 -12.68 -38.35
CA GLY A 8 36.46 -12.59 -37.31
C GLY A 8 35.91 -12.04 -35.99
N ALA A 9 35.88 -12.78 -35.07
CA ALA A 9 36.61 -13.41 -34.00
C ALA A 9 36.18 -12.93 -32.62
N ARG A 10 35.64 -13.83 -31.88
CA ARG A 10 35.87 -14.25 -30.47
C ARG A 10 36.73 -13.31 -29.59
N GLY A 11 36.17 -12.95 -28.47
CA GLY A 11 36.87 -12.42 -27.33
C GLY A 11 36.08 -12.72 -26.06
N GLY A 12 36.29 -13.93 -25.53
CA GLY A 12 35.83 -14.30 -24.20
C GLY A 12 36.75 -13.65 -23.18
N GLY A 13 36.17 -12.91 -22.25
CA GLY A 13 36.79 -12.37 -21.05
C GLY A 13 36.22 -13.07 -19.82
N ALA A 14 36.92 -14.12 -19.37
CA ALA A 14 36.68 -14.73 -18.08
C ALA A 14 37.23 -13.80 -16.99
N CYS A 15 36.40 -13.27 -16.13
CA CYS A 15 36.84 -12.66 -14.88
C CYS A 15 37.03 -13.75 -13.84
N ALA A 16 38.32 -14.03 -13.55
CA ALA A 16 38.77 -14.87 -12.45
C ALA A 16 38.61 -14.08 -11.15
N CYS A 17 37.75 -14.57 -10.24
CA CYS A 17 37.69 -14.11 -8.87
C CYS A 17 38.90 -14.75 -8.10
N GLY A 18 39.96 -13.97 -7.90
CA GLY A 18 41.05 -14.31 -7.02
C GLY A 18 40.60 -14.21 -5.56
N GLY A 19 40.67 -15.31 -4.83
CA GLY A 19 40.48 -15.35 -3.41
C GLY A 19 41.68 -14.72 -2.69
N ALA A 20 41.36 -13.85 -1.73
CA ALA A 20 42.28 -13.49 -0.66
C ALA A 20 41.58 -13.76 0.67
N GLY A 21 42.02 -14.83 1.32
CA GLY A 21 41.61 -15.15 2.67
C GLY A 21 42.23 -14.14 3.66
N VAL A 22 41.39 -13.63 4.54
CA VAL A 22 41.80 -12.99 5.78
C VAL A 22 41.25 -13.82 6.93
N ARG A 23 42.20 -14.48 7.62
CA ARG A 23 41.97 -15.03 8.95
C ARG A 23 42.08 -13.86 9.92
N GLY A 24 41.15 -13.73 10.83
CA GLY A 24 41.15 -12.74 11.90
C GLY A 24 40.09 -13.12 12.92
N ASP A 25 40.52 -13.88 13.83
CA ASP A 25 40.24 -14.13 15.23
C ASP A 25 38.88 -13.66 15.80
N ALA A 26 38.17 -14.66 16.30
CA ALA A 26 37.15 -14.54 17.31
C ALA A 26 37.78 -13.98 18.61
N GLU A 27 37.09 -13.06 19.24
CA GLU A 27 36.93 -12.89 20.68
C GLU A 27 36.35 -11.49 20.95
N LEU A 28 35.15 -11.45 21.43
CA LEU A 28 34.74 -10.67 22.60
C LEU A 28 33.23 -10.85 22.84
N CYS A 29 32.94 -11.97 23.47
CA CYS A 29 31.72 -12.18 24.22
C CYS A 29 31.79 -11.28 25.47
N GLY A 30 31.13 -10.13 25.42
CA GLY A 30 30.95 -9.23 26.56
C GLY A 30 29.62 -9.51 27.23
N GLU A 31 29.65 -10.32 28.27
CA GLU A 31 28.57 -10.43 29.25
C GLU A 31 28.19 -9.06 29.80
N ARG A 32 27.02 -8.59 29.53
CA ARG A 32 26.38 -7.54 30.33
C ARG A 32 25.36 -8.19 31.25
N ARG A 33 25.78 -8.30 32.50
CA ARG A 33 24.95 -8.68 33.63
C ARG A 33 23.80 -7.70 33.78
N GLY A 34 22.67 -8.27 34.15
CA GLY A 34 21.40 -7.60 34.38
C GLY A 34 21.44 -6.53 35.46
N ALA A 35 20.69 -5.51 35.27
CA ALA A 35 20.11 -4.72 36.33
C ALA A 35 18.58 -4.85 36.18
N GLY A 36 18.02 -5.66 37.03
CA GLY A 36 16.57 -5.76 37.16
C GLY A 36 16.03 -4.46 37.74
N VAL A 37 15.14 -3.84 37.00
CA VAL A 37 14.18 -2.91 37.55
C VAL A 37 12.83 -3.55 37.40
N ARG A 38 12.36 -4.20 38.46
CA ARG A 38 10.95 -4.53 38.65
C ARG A 38 10.25 -3.23 39.01
N GLY A 39 9.64 -2.61 38.02
CA GLY A 39 8.64 -1.60 38.24
C GLY A 39 7.30 -2.26 37.95
N ASP A 40 6.56 -2.52 38.99
CA ASP A 40 5.15 -2.90 38.93
C ASP A 40 4.39 -1.73 38.33
N VAL A 41 4.14 -1.77 37.02
CA VAL A 41 3.20 -0.87 36.38
C VAL A 41 1.83 -1.51 36.57
N GLU A 42 1.12 -1.04 37.59
CA GLU A 42 -0.30 -1.32 37.74
C GLU A 42 -0.98 -0.99 36.41
N ALA A 43 -1.56 -2.02 35.81
CA ALA A 43 -2.46 -1.89 34.69
C ALA A 43 -3.70 -1.12 35.16
N GLN A 44 -3.66 0.19 35.04
CA GLN A 44 -4.85 1.01 35.15
C GLN A 44 -5.74 0.65 33.95
N ALA A 45 -6.74 -0.17 34.22
CA ALA A 45 -7.84 -0.41 33.32
C ALA A 45 -8.45 0.94 32.98
N CYS A 46 -8.22 1.42 31.76
CA CYS A 46 -8.99 2.51 31.19
C CYS A 46 -10.43 2.01 31.03
N VAL A 47 -11.23 2.37 32.02
CA VAL A 47 -12.68 2.17 32.05
C VAL A 47 -13.24 2.81 30.78
N GLY A 48 -13.99 2.02 30.03
CA GLY A 48 -14.60 2.32 28.75
C GLY A 48 -15.35 3.65 28.72
N GLY A 49 -14.77 4.61 28.04
CA GLY A 49 -15.54 5.65 27.38
C GLY A 49 -16.12 5.04 26.11
N GLY A 50 -17.40 4.70 26.15
CA GLY A 50 -18.13 4.29 24.96
C GLY A 50 -17.96 5.35 23.89
N LEU A 51 -17.37 4.97 22.76
CA LEU A 51 -17.36 5.80 21.57
C LEU A 51 -18.81 6.14 21.23
N PRO A 52 -19.15 7.42 20.95
CA PRO A 52 -20.48 7.78 20.52
C PRO A 52 -20.78 7.06 19.20
N GLN A 53 -21.63 6.07 19.28
CA GLN A 53 -22.30 5.48 18.13
C GLN A 53 -23.32 6.48 17.59
N ALA A 54 -23.34 6.63 16.25
CA ALA A 54 -24.34 7.37 15.49
C ALA A 54 -24.15 8.90 15.39
N GLY A 55 -23.17 9.28 14.64
CA GLY A 55 -23.16 10.40 13.72
C GLY A 55 -22.21 9.98 12.62
N GLY A 56 -22.69 9.27 11.60
CA GLY A 56 -21.88 8.84 10.47
C GLY A 56 -21.10 10.05 9.96
N ASP A 57 -19.78 9.91 9.80
CA ASP A 57 -19.01 10.95 9.15
C ASP A 57 -19.45 11.01 7.68
N THR A 58 -20.49 11.80 7.45
CA THR A 58 -21.13 11.94 6.15
C THR A 58 -20.15 12.30 5.04
N ARG A 59 -19.04 12.96 5.39
CA ARG A 59 -17.96 13.28 4.44
C ARG A 59 -17.19 12.03 4.04
N ALA A 60 -16.69 11.21 4.98
CA ALA A 60 -15.96 9.99 4.68
C ALA A 60 -16.84 8.98 3.91
N GLU A 61 -18.12 8.88 4.27
CA GLU A 61 -19.07 8.04 3.53
C GLU A 61 -19.32 8.55 2.10
N ALA A 62 -19.45 9.87 1.91
CA ALA A 62 -19.60 10.44 0.57
C ALA A 62 -18.37 10.17 -0.30
N LEU A 63 -17.17 10.29 0.28
CA LEU A 63 -15.93 9.97 -0.41
C LEU A 63 -15.82 8.47 -0.74
N MET A 64 -16.27 7.59 0.17
CA MET A 64 -16.29 6.15 -0.10
C MET A 64 -17.29 5.77 -1.19
N ARG A 65 -18.46 6.42 -1.25
CA ARG A 65 -19.40 6.23 -2.37
C ARG A 65 -18.76 6.64 -3.69
N ARG A 66 -17.94 7.70 -3.69
CA ARG A 66 -17.16 8.07 -4.89
C ARG A 66 -16.17 6.98 -5.29
N ALA A 67 -15.47 6.36 -4.34
CA ALA A 67 -14.57 5.24 -4.61
C ALA A 67 -15.33 3.99 -5.12
N LEU A 68 -16.54 3.75 -4.62
CA LEU A 68 -17.43 2.68 -5.12
C LEU A 68 -17.88 2.93 -6.56
N GLU A 69 -18.21 4.18 -6.92
CA GLU A 69 -18.51 4.56 -8.31
C GLU A 69 -17.31 4.26 -9.23
N VAL A 70 -16.10 4.61 -8.80
CA VAL A 70 -14.88 4.30 -9.53
C VAL A 70 -14.66 2.79 -9.63
N ALA A 71 -14.91 2.02 -8.56
CA ALA A 71 -14.80 0.57 -8.58
C ALA A 71 -15.71 -0.10 -9.62
N ALA A 72 -16.86 0.49 -9.93
CA ALA A 72 -17.77 0.00 -10.96
C ALA A 72 -17.18 0.11 -12.40
N GLU A 73 -16.13 0.92 -12.59
CA GLU A 73 -15.41 1.05 -13.86
C GLU A 73 -14.36 -0.06 -14.06
N THR A 74 -14.18 -0.97 -13.08
CA THR A 74 -13.20 -2.06 -13.17
C THR A 74 -13.48 -2.97 -14.37
N PRO A 75 -12.46 -3.29 -15.20
CA PRO A 75 -12.64 -4.20 -16.32
C PRO A 75 -13.15 -5.57 -15.91
N ALA A 76 -13.92 -6.21 -16.79
CA ALA A 76 -14.39 -7.58 -16.57
C ALA A 76 -13.21 -8.53 -16.39
N GLY A 77 -13.26 -9.38 -15.36
CA GLY A 77 -12.19 -10.32 -15.01
C GLY A 77 -11.26 -9.82 -13.91
N ASP A 78 -11.19 -8.50 -13.68
CA ASP A 78 -10.45 -7.92 -12.56
C ASP A 78 -11.33 -7.80 -11.31
N VAL A 79 -10.75 -8.01 -10.13
CA VAL A 79 -11.45 -7.82 -8.84
C VAL A 79 -11.86 -6.35 -8.71
N PRO A 80 -13.13 -6.02 -8.45
CA PRO A 80 -13.61 -4.65 -8.43
C PRO A 80 -13.10 -3.90 -7.20
N VAL A 81 -12.07 -3.11 -7.40
CA VAL A 81 -11.50 -2.19 -6.41
C VAL A 81 -11.34 -0.83 -7.05
N GLY A 82 -11.84 0.21 -6.38
CA GLY A 82 -11.72 1.60 -6.79
C GLY A 82 -10.99 2.42 -5.74
N ALA A 83 -10.13 3.31 -6.18
CA ALA A 83 -9.38 4.23 -5.36
C ALA A 83 -9.45 5.65 -5.91
N VAL A 84 -9.56 6.63 -5.03
CA VAL A 84 -9.48 8.06 -5.36
C VAL A 84 -8.50 8.76 -4.42
N ILE A 85 -7.75 9.72 -4.93
CA ILE A 85 -6.90 10.60 -4.14
C ILE A 85 -7.41 12.02 -4.25
N LEU A 86 -7.65 12.64 -3.10
CA LEU A 86 -8.17 14.00 -3.00
C LEU A 86 -7.15 14.88 -2.27
N ASP A 87 -7.11 16.16 -2.63
CA ASP A 87 -6.38 17.17 -1.87
C ASP A 87 -7.16 17.62 -0.62
N GLN A 88 -6.56 18.54 0.15
CA GLN A 88 -7.16 19.09 1.37
C GLN A 88 -8.48 19.83 1.12
N ASP A 89 -8.69 20.36 -0.08
CA ASP A 89 -9.90 21.09 -0.49
C ASP A 89 -11.00 20.14 -0.99
N GLY A 90 -10.68 18.84 -1.12
CA GLY A 90 -11.59 17.79 -1.60
C GLY A 90 -11.65 17.66 -3.12
N ARG A 91 -10.70 18.29 -3.85
CA ARG A 91 -10.56 18.10 -5.29
C ARG A 91 -9.95 16.74 -5.57
N GLU A 92 -10.54 15.96 -6.47
CA GLU A 92 -9.99 14.69 -6.95
C GLU A 92 -8.75 14.99 -7.83
N LEU A 93 -7.59 14.49 -7.38
CA LEU A 93 -6.31 14.61 -8.09
C LEU A 93 -6.02 13.38 -8.94
N GLY A 94 -6.54 12.22 -8.55
CA GLY A 94 -6.32 11.00 -9.28
C GLY A 94 -7.24 9.89 -8.81
N ARG A 95 -7.49 8.95 -9.72
CA ARG A 95 -8.29 7.77 -9.46
C ARG A 95 -7.70 6.54 -10.13
N GLY A 96 -8.11 5.37 -9.69
CA GLY A 96 -7.68 4.11 -10.26
C GLY A 96 -8.64 3.00 -9.94
N VAL A 97 -8.71 2.04 -10.84
CA VAL A 97 -9.38 0.74 -10.62
C VAL A 97 -8.34 -0.36 -10.73
N ASN A 98 -8.63 -1.53 -10.14
CA ASN A 98 -7.79 -2.68 -10.35
C ASN A 98 -7.82 -3.12 -11.83
N ARG A 99 -6.63 -3.34 -12.42
CA ARG A 99 -6.43 -3.68 -13.83
C ARG A 99 -5.36 -4.75 -14.05
N ARG A 100 -5.13 -5.59 -13.03
CA ARG A 100 -4.07 -6.60 -13.09
C ARG A 100 -4.19 -7.55 -14.26
N GLU A 101 -5.39 -8.06 -14.48
CA GLU A 101 -5.68 -8.98 -15.60
C GLU A 101 -5.76 -8.22 -16.92
N ALA A 102 -6.46 -7.08 -16.94
CA ALA A 102 -6.64 -6.27 -18.14
C ALA A 102 -5.33 -5.76 -18.74
N ASP A 103 -4.38 -5.32 -17.88
CA ASP A 103 -3.10 -4.75 -18.29
C ASP A 103 -1.96 -5.79 -18.24
N ASN A 104 -2.21 -7.02 -17.77
CA ASN A 104 -1.20 -8.05 -17.51
C ASN A 104 -0.03 -7.50 -16.66
N ASP A 105 -0.36 -6.65 -15.68
CA ASP A 105 0.59 -5.99 -14.77
C ASP A 105 0.22 -6.33 -13.31
N PRO A 106 1.06 -7.11 -12.59
CA PRO A 106 0.78 -7.49 -11.20
C PRO A 106 0.77 -6.29 -10.24
N THR A 107 1.24 -5.13 -10.67
CA THR A 107 1.28 -3.89 -9.87
C THR A 107 0.14 -2.93 -10.19
N ALA A 108 -0.70 -3.20 -11.17
CA ALA A 108 -1.81 -2.35 -11.58
C ALA A 108 -3.00 -2.42 -10.61
N HIS A 109 -2.74 -2.23 -9.32
CA HIS A 109 -3.75 -2.05 -8.30
C HIS A 109 -4.34 -0.64 -8.35
N ALA A 110 -5.58 -0.50 -7.91
CA ALA A 110 -6.32 0.76 -7.92
C ALA A 110 -5.54 1.90 -7.26
N GLU A 111 -4.92 1.64 -6.11
CA GLU A 111 -4.15 2.62 -5.34
C GLU A 111 -2.90 3.08 -6.10
N ILE A 112 -2.19 2.14 -6.75
CA ILE A 112 -0.99 2.47 -7.54
C ILE A 112 -1.34 3.37 -8.71
N LEU A 113 -2.45 3.07 -9.41
CA LEU A 113 -2.91 3.88 -10.53
C LEU A 113 -3.38 5.25 -10.07
N ALA A 114 -4.10 5.34 -8.95
CA ALA A 114 -4.52 6.61 -8.35
C ALA A 114 -3.31 7.48 -7.94
N ILE A 115 -2.27 6.90 -7.30
CA ILE A 115 -1.02 7.61 -6.97
C ILE A 115 -0.38 8.20 -8.22
N ARG A 116 -0.25 7.39 -9.28
CA ARG A 116 0.40 7.81 -10.54
C ARG A 116 -0.36 8.95 -11.21
N GLU A 117 -1.68 8.92 -11.18
CA GLU A 117 -2.52 9.97 -11.73
C GLU A 117 -2.42 11.24 -10.89
N ALA A 118 -2.56 11.15 -9.58
CA ALA A 118 -2.47 12.29 -8.66
C ALA A 118 -1.13 13.03 -8.77
N VAL A 119 -0.02 12.29 -8.86
CA VAL A 119 1.32 12.88 -9.03
C VAL A 119 1.45 13.60 -10.38
N ARG A 120 0.85 13.08 -11.46
CA ARG A 120 0.83 13.78 -12.76
C ARG A 120 0.01 15.07 -12.70
N GLU A 121 -1.11 15.05 -12.01
CA GLU A 121 -1.97 16.23 -11.83
C GLU A 121 -1.29 17.34 -11.00
N LEU A 122 -0.47 16.95 -10.01
CA LEU A 122 0.32 17.90 -9.22
C LEU A 122 1.46 18.55 -10.04
N GLY A 123 1.97 17.86 -11.06
CA GLY A 123 2.92 18.39 -12.03
C GLY A 123 4.36 18.48 -11.56
N ASP A 124 4.64 19.17 -10.50
CA ASP A 124 6.00 19.46 -9.98
C ASP A 124 6.33 18.81 -8.63
N ALA A 125 5.38 18.08 -8.05
CA ALA A 125 5.52 17.42 -6.76
C ALA A 125 5.19 15.92 -6.87
N TRP A 126 5.86 15.11 -6.06
CA TRP A 126 5.56 13.67 -5.93
C TRP A 126 5.03 13.31 -4.54
N ARG A 127 5.03 14.26 -3.60
CA ARG A 127 4.56 14.07 -2.24
C ARG A 127 3.08 14.39 -2.12
N LEU A 128 2.36 13.49 -1.47
CA LEU A 128 0.92 13.58 -1.25
C LEU A 128 0.58 13.90 0.22
N GLU A 129 1.43 14.67 0.91
CA GLU A 129 1.37 14.91 2.36
C GLU A 129 0.03 15.50 2.83
N ASN A 130 -0.61 16.32 2.00
CA ASN A 130 -1.92 16.92 2.29
C ASN A 130 -3.07 16.22 1.57
N CYS A 131 -2.83 15.02 1.06
CA CYS A 131 -3.82 14.28 0.31
C CYS A 131 -4.40 13.12 1.12
N THR A 132 -5.62 12.74 0.78
CA THR A 132 -6.33 11.59 1.34
C THR A 132 -6.55 10.56 0.24
N LEU A 133 -6.08 9.33 0.45
CA LEU A 133 -6.54 8.18 -0.32
C LEU A 133 -7.86 7.67 0.24
N VAL A 134 -8.81 7.39 -0.63
CA VAL A 134 -10.03 6.63 -0.31
C VAL A 134 -10.10 5.42 -1.22
N VAL A 135 -10.22 4.23 -0.66
CA VAL A 135 -10.19 2.97 -1.41
C VAL A 135 -11.23 1.98 -0.87
N THR A 136 -11.88 1.23 -1.75
CA THR A 136 -12.96 0.31 -1.36
C THR A 136 -12.50 -0.93 -0.60
N LEU A 137 -11.21 -1.32 -0.73
CA LEU A 137 -10.61 -2.47 -0.04
C LEU A 137 -9.34 -2.03 0.68
N GLU A 138 -9.08 -2.61 1.85
CA GLU A 138 -7.84 -2.36 2.61
C GLU A 138 -6.60 -2.58 1.75
N PRO A 139 -5.67 -1.60 1.68
CA PRO A 139 -4.45 -1.71 0.88
C PRO A 139 -3.57 -2.88 1.31
N CYS A 140 -3.08 -3.65 0.34
CA CYS A 140 -2.08 -4.69 0.56
C CYS A 140 -0.69 -4.09 0.87
N ALA A 141 0.29 -4.94 1.23
CA ALA A 141 1.64 -4.50 1.59
C ALA A 141 2.34 -3.67 0.49
N MET A 142 2.16 -4.03 -0.78
CA MET A 142 2.69 -3.27 -1.92
C MET A 142 2.09 -1.86 -1.97
N CYS A 143 0.76 -1.76 -1.90
CA CYS A 143 0.06 -0.47 -1.97
C CYS A 143 0.32 0.39 -0.74
N ALA A 144 0.28 -0.19 0.47
CA ALA A 144 0.60 0.51 1.70
C ALA A 144 2.04 1.06 1.69
N GLY A 145 3.01 0.27 1.19
CA GLY A 145 4.39 0.71 0.99
C GLY A 145 4.51 1.86 -0.02
N ALA A 146 3.76 1.80 -1.12
CA ALA A 146 3.73 2.87 -2.12
C ALA A 146 3.13 4.17 -1.55
N LEU A 147 2.06 4.07 -0.76
CA LEU A 147 1.42 5.20 -0.08
C LEU A 147 2.36 5.88 0.91
N VAL A 148 3.06 5.10 1.72
CA VAL A 148 4.12 5.60 2.63
C VAL A 148 5.25 6.25 1.82
N GLY A 149 5.69 5.62 0.73
CA GLY A 149 6.69 6.18 -0.18
C GLY A 149 6.27 7.51 -0.77
N ALA A 150 5.01 7.64 -1.18
CA ALA A 150 4.42 8.86 -1.69
C ALA A 150 4.09 9.91 -0.60
N ARG A 151 4.31 9.61 0.68
CA ARG A 151 4.01 10.51 1.80
C ARG A 151 2.53 10.87 1.92
N ILE A 152 1.64 9.93 1.70
CA ILE A 152 0.20 10.20 1.82
C ILE A 152 -0.16 10.69 3.24
N GLY A 153 -1.01 11.71 3.36
CA GLY A 153 -1.43 12.25 4.66
C GLY A 153 -2.41 11.35 5.39
N SER A 154 -3.43 10.86 4.68
CA SER A 154 -4.41 9.96 5.28
C SER A 154 -4.90 8.88 4.31
N ILE A 155 -5.36 7.76 4.87
CA ILE A 155 -5.89 6.59 4.18
C ILE A 155 -7.26 6.26 4.76
N ILE A 156 -8.28 6.23 3.92
CA ILE A 156 -9.63 5.79 4.27
C ILE A 156 -9.91 4.54 3.45
N PHE A 157 -10.26 3.42 4.09
CA PHE A 157 -10.63 2.22 3.37
C PHE A 157 -11.99 1.65 3.80
N GLY A 158 -12.64 0.93 2.87
CA GLY A 158 -13.95 0.31 3.09
C GLY A 158 -13.83 -1.07 3.74
N ALA A 159 -13.83 -2.12 2.95
CA ALA A 159 -13.74 -3.50 3.41
C ALA A 159 -12.35 -3.82 3.99
N TYR A 160 -12.32 -4.64 5.04
CA TYR A 160 -11.08 -5.20 5.59
C TYR A 160 -10.59 -6.38 4.73
N GLU A 161 -9.26 -6.52 4.61
CA GLU A 161 -8.64 -7.64 3.90
C GLU A 161 -7.85 -8.53 4.88
N PRO A 162 -8.46 -9.63 5.36
CA PRO A 162 -7.87 -10.44 6.44
C PRO A 162 -6.65 -11.27 6.03
N ARG A 163 -6.33 -11.37 4.73
CA ARG A 163 -5.22 -12.20 4.22
C ARG A 163 -3.99 -11.38 3.86
N THR A 164 -4.17 -10.20 3.28
CA THR A 164 -3.09 -9.39 2.71
C THR A 164 -3.17 -7.92 3.10
N GLY A 165 -4.16 -7.53 3.90
CA GLY A 165 -4.35 -6.16 4.37
C GLY A 165 -3.17 -5.66 5.18
N ALA A 166 -2.69 -4.46 4.87
CA ALA A 166 -1.49 -3.91 5.46
C ALA A 166 -1.69 -2.51 6.08
N CYS A 167 -2.93 -2.20 6.43
CA CYS A 167 -3.32 -0.98 7.12
C CYS A 167 -3.99 -1.28 8.48
N GLY A 168 -3.67 -2.44 9.07
CA GLY A 168 -4.12 -2.85 10.39
C GLY A 168 -4.63 -4.29 10.50
N SER A 169 -4.97 -4.98 9.39
CA SER A 169 -5.47 -6.36 9.46
C SER A 169 -4.37 -7.40 9.67
N VAL A 170 -3.34 -7.45 8.81
CA VAL A 170 -2.21 -8.40 8.90
C VAL A 170 -0.93 -7.68 9.26
N TRP A 171 -0.67 -6.55 8.60
CA TRP A 171 0.42 -5.62 8.89
C TRP A 171 -0.14 -4.21 9.08
N ASP A 172 0.68 -3.33 9.65
CA ASP A 172 0.34 -1.92 9.85
C ASP A 172 1.44 -1.02 9.29
N VAL A 173 1.71 -1.15 8.00
CA VAL A 173 2.79 -0.44 7.30
C VAL A 173 2.70 1.08 7.47
N PRO A 174 1.53 1.74 7.37
CA PRO A 174 1.44 3.19 7.53
C PRO A 174 1.80 3.71 8.92
N ARG A 175 1.58 2.91 9.99
CA ARG A 175 1.86 3.31 11.37
C ARG A 175 3.18 2.79 11.91
N GLU A 176 3.74 1.74 11.32
CA GLU A 176 5.02 1.16 11.74
C GLU A 176 6.21 1.65 10.91
N SER A 177 5.96 2.34 9.81
CA SER A 177 7.02 2.82 8.92
C SER A 177 7.87 3.91 9.58
N PRO A 178 9.21 3.79 9.58
CA PRO A 178 10.10 4.85 10.05
C PRO A 178 10.20 6.03 9.07
N LEU A 179 9.67 5.87 7.86
CA LEU A 179 9.79 6.83 6.76
C LEU A 179 8.75 7.95 6.83
N HIS A 180 7.51 7.59 7.13
CA HIS A 180 6.36 8.48 7.11
C HIS A 180 5.19 7.83 7.83
N TRP A 181 4.41 8.64 8.51
CA TRP A 181 3.20 8.26 9.18
C TRP A 181 2.00 8.77 8.41
N ALA A 182 1.02 7.89 8.16
CA ALA A 182 -0.27 8.28 7.61
C ALA A 182 -1.38 8.01 8.63
N GLU A 183 -2.36 8.89 8.71
CA GLU A 183 -3.59 8.62 9.44
C GLU A 183 -4.38 7.52 8.72
N VAL A 184 -4.87 6.52 9.44
CA VAL A 184 -5.62 5.40 8.84
C VAL A 184 -6.99 5.27 9.49
N ARG A 185 -8.02 5.25 8.65
CA ARG A 185 -9.41 5.00 9.03
C ARG A 185 -10.00 3.88 8.18
N GLY A 186 -10.29 2.74 8.80
CA GLY A 186 -10.92 1.59 8.16
C GLY A 186 -12.40 1.45 8.43
N GLY A 187 -13.07 0.63 7.62
CA GLY A 187 -14.45 0.21 7.84
C GLY A 187 -15.53 1.20 7.37
N VAL A 188 -15.17 2.20 6.58
CA VAL A 188 -16.13 3.18 6.05
C VAL A 188 -16.96 2.52 4.95
N LEU A 189 -18.27 2.40 5.16
CA LEU A 189 -19.20 1.66 4.28
C LEU A 189 -18.72 0.23 3.98
N ALA A 190 -18.12 -0.45 4.97
CA ALA A 190 -17.53 -1.77 4.80
C ALA A 190 -18.51 -2.77 4.17
N GLY A 191 -19.80 -2.77 4.60
CA GLY A 191 -20.81 -3.68 4.06
C GLY A 191 -21.10 -3.47 2.57
N GLU A 192 -21.10 -2.22 2.09
CA GLU A 192 -21.29 -1.90 0.66
C GLU A 192 -20.07 -2.35 -0.15
N CYS A 193 -18.87 -2.15 0.39
CA CYS A 193 -17.63 -2.57 -0.25
C CYS A 193 -17.47 -4.11 -0.30
N GLU A 194 -17.83 -4.80 0.79
CA GLU A 194 -17.82 -6.28 0.86
C GLU A 194 -18.85 -6.89 -0.11
N GLU A 195 -20.02 -6.24 -0.25
CA GLU A 195 -21.07 -6.70 -1.17
C GLU A 195 -20.57 -6.70 -2.61
N LEU A 196 -19.88 -5.64 -3.03
CA LEU A 196 -19.29 -5.53 -4.38
C LEU A 196 -18.34 -6.72 -4.66
N LEU A 197 -17.46 -7.02 -3.71
CA LEU A 197 -16.53 -8.14 -3.83
C LEU A 197 -17.25 -9.49 -3.84
N ARG A 198 -18.27 -9.66 -2.98
CA ARG A 198 -19.04 -10.89 -2.88
C ARG A 198 -19.79 -11.20 -4.19
N GLN A 199 -20.39 -10.20 -4.81
CA GLN A 199 -21.05 -10.33 -6.11
C GLN A 199 -20.08 -10.80 -7.17
N PHE A 200 -18.91 -10.17 -7.29
CA PHE A 200 -17.87 -10.56 -8.24
C PHE A 200 -17.45 -12.03 -8.08
N PHE A 201 -17.17 -12.47 -6.84
CA PHE A 201 -16.76 -13.87 -6.60
C PHE A 201 -17.91 -14.88 -6.72
N ALA A 202 -19.18 -14.46 -6.63
CA ALA A 202 -20.32 -15.31 -6.89
C ALA A 202 -20.48 -15.60 -8.40
N ASP A 203 -20.20 -14.61 -9.24
CA ASP A 203 -20.31 -14.71 -10.70
C ASP A 203 -19.19 -15.55 -11.33
N LEU A 204 -18.08 -15.77 -10.60
CA LEU A 204 -16.97 -16.62 -11.05
C LEU A 204 -17.15 -18.11 -10.75
N ARG A 205 -18.24 -18.50 -10.07
CA ARG A 205 -18.53 -19.91 -9.70
C ARG A 205 -19.55 -20.55 -10.61
#